data_3c2369738c2f9d6df7ff6b17178fee63
#
_entry.id   3c2369738c2f9d6df7ff6b17178fee63
#
_cell.length_a   1.000
_cell.length_b   1.000
_cell.length_c   1.000
_cell.angle_alpha   90.00
_cell.angle_beta   90.00
_cell.angle_gamma   90.00
#
_symmetry.space_group_name_H-M   'P 1'
#
loop_
_entity.id
_entity.type
_entity.pdbx_description
1 polymer ?
#
loop_
_entity_poly.entity_id
_entity_poly.type
_entity_poly.pdbx_seq_one_letter_code
_entity_poly.pdbx_strand_id
1 'polypeptide(L)'
;MIEYRVIEYRDATPADGDALDTMAQAIWIETFAHGVSPEDAATYLAQAYGPNGKLLADLSSGAARFHLALADGRVVGYAKVNPPWLPDAEPGALQLSQIYVSSDQHGAGVGKALLDWAIATARAQRATALLLTVWEENRRAAAFYRKNGFEHVGDYAFAVGTQIDTDHIMRLAL
;
A
#
# COMPACT_ATOMS: atom_id res chain seq x y z
N MET A 1 0.45 26.14 -20.81
CA MET A 1 -0.15 26.37 -19.48
C MET A 1 -0.07 25.04 -18.72
N ILE A 2 0.63 25.01 -17.60
CA ILE A 2 0.69 23.78 -16.77
C ILE A 2 -0.62 23.79 -15.98
N GLU A 3 -1.54 22.89 -16.32
CA GLU A 3 -2.71 22.64 -15.50
C GLU A 3 -2.24 21.95 -14.20
N TYR A 4 -2.21 22.69 -13.11
CA TYR A 4 -2.05 22.10 -11.79
C TYR A 4 -3.36 21.38 -11.45
N ARG A 5 -3.39 20.08 -11.64
CA ARG A 5 -4.49 19.25 -11.14
C ARG A 5 -4.45 19.28 -9.63
N VAL A 6 -5.53 19.74 -9.04
CA VAL A 6 -5.69 19.70 -7.58
C VAL A 6 -5.93 18.26 -7.18
N ILE A 7 -5.09 17.75 -6.27
CA ILE A 7 -5.28 16.42 -5.67
C ILE A 7 -6.10 16.61 -4.40
N GLU A 8 -7.23 15.96 -4.34
CA GLU A 8 -8.06 15.85 -3.15
C GLU A 8 -7.64 14.61 -2.34
N TYR A 9 -7.59 14.75 -1.03
CA TYR A 9 -7.30 13.63 -0.12
C TYR A 9 -8.45 13.44 0.86
N ARG A 10 -8.92 12.21 1.00
CA ARG A 10 -9.96 11.84 1.96
C ARG A 10 -9.94 10.37 2.32
N ASP A 11 -10.55 10.00 3.42
CA ASP A 11 -10.75 8.61 3.78
C ASP A 11 -11.71 7.93 2.79
N ALA A 12 -11.46 6.65 2.52
CA ALA A 12 -12.33 5.84 1.69
C ALA A 12 -13.61 5.44 2.44
N THR A 13 -14.67 5.27 1.68
CA THR A 13 -15.91 4.68 2.14
C THR A 13 -16.19 3.39 1.35
N PRO A 14 -17.11 2.52 1.78
CA PRO A 14 -17.47 1.32 1.00
C PRO A 14 -17.92 1.63 -0.43
N ALA A 15 -18.45 2.81 -0.69
CA ALA A 15 -18.84 3.24 -2.03
C ALA A 15 -17.65 3.41 -2.99
N ASP A 16 -16.45 3.58 -2.46
CA ASP A 16 -15.21 3.69 -3.26
C ASP A 16 -14.65 2.33 -3.69
N GLY A 17 -15.23 1.23 -3.23
CA GLY A 17 -14.66 -0.11 -3.36
C GLY A 17 -14.32 -0.49 -4.80
N ASP A 18 -15.23 -0.34 -5.74
CA ASP A 18 -15.00 -0.74 -7.13
C ASP A 18 -13.87 0.06 -7.79
N ALA A 19 -13.86 1.37 -7.60
CA ALA A 19 -12.83 2.25 -8.15
C ALA A 19 -11.45 1.96 -7.53
N LEU A 20 -11.42 1.74 -6.22
CA LEU A 20 -10.21 1.41 -5.47
C LEU A 20 -9.65 0.05 -5.90
N ASP A 21 -10.48 -0.96 -5.98
CA ASP A 21 -10.09 -2.31 -6.37
C ASP A 21 -9.56 -2.36 -7.81
N THR A 22 -10.23 -1.72 -8.74
CA THR A 22 -9.79 -1.62 -10.14
C THR A 22 -8.43 -0.95 -10.26
N MET A 23 -8.23 0.16 -9.56
CA MET A 23 -6.96 0.88 -9.55
C MET A 23 -5.84 0.05 -8.92
N ALA A 24 -6.10 -0.61 -7.79
CA ALA A 24 -5.13 -1.44 -7.09
C ALA A 24 -4.66 -2.63 -7.95
N GLN A 25 -5.57 -3.30 -8.63
CA GLN A 25 -5.23 -4.37 -9.57
C GLN A 25 -4.32 -3.88 -10.69
N ALA A 26 -4.67 -2.76 -11.31
CA ALA A 26 -3.90 -2.19 -12.42
C ALA A 26 -2.47 -1.85 -11.99
N ILE A 27 -2.28 -1.24 -10.83
CA ILE A 27 -0.95 -0.90 -10.30
C ILE A 27 -0.16 -2.15 -9.94
N TRP A 28 -0.79 -3.15 -9.33
CA TRP A 28 -0.09 -4.40 -9.03
C TRP A 28 0.42 -5.08 -10.29
N ILE A 29 -0.42 -5.15 -11.33
CA ILE A 29 -0.03 -5.73 -12.63
C ILE A 29 1.14 -4.97 -13.25
N GLU A 30 1.06 -3.65 -13.28
CA GLU A 30 2.12 -2.79 -13.82
C GLU A 30 3.45 -2.96 -13.08
N THR A 31 3.39 -3.10 -11.76
CA THR A 31 4.59 -3.11 -10.90
C THR A 31 5.22 -4.49 -10.78
N PHE A 32 4.42 -5.54 -10.65
CA PHE A 32 4.89 -6.87 -10.21
C PHE A 32 4.70 -7.99 -11.23
N ALA A 33 3.69 -7.91 -12.12
CA ALA A 33 3.31 -9.05 -12.96
C ALA A 33 4.41 -9.52 -13.91
N HIS A 34 5.32 -8.64 -14.32
CA HIS A 34 6.44 -9.00 -15.19
C HIS A 34 7.49 -9.91 -14.52
N GLY A 35 7.50 -9.98 -13.19
CA GLY A 35 8.40 -10.81 -12.39
C GLY A 35 7.80 -12.16 -11.96
N VAL A 36 6.58 -12.48 -12.37
CA VAL A 36 5.87 -13.71 -11.97
C VAL A 36 5.22 -14.37 -13.17
N SER A 37 4.96 -15.70 -13.06
CA SER A 37 4.22 -16.42 -14.08
C SER A 37 2.77 -15.92 -14.18
N PRO A 38 2.10 -16.03 -15.36
CA PRO A 38 0.69 -15.69 -15.47
C PRO A 38 -0.22 -16.46 -14.50
N GLU A 39 0.09 -17.71 -14.20
CA GLU A 39 -0.64 -18.54 -13.24
C GLU A 39 -0.52 -18.01 -11.81
N ASP A 40 0.69 -17.72 -11.37
CA ASP A 40 0.95 -17.17 -10.04
C ASP A 40 0.34 -15.78 -9.88
N ALA A 41 0.43 -14.94 -10.90
CA ALA A 41 -0.21 -13.63 -10.92
C ALA A 41 -1.74 -13.76 -10.79
N ALA A 42 -2.37 -14.66 -11.55
CA ALA A 42 -3.82 -14.89 -11.47
C ALA A 42 -4.25 -15.38 -10.10
N THR A 43 -3.49 -16.28 -9.49
CA THR A 43 -3.75 -16.79 -8.13
C THR A 43 -3.68 -15.68 -7.10
N TYR A 44 -2.64 -14.86 -7.14
CA TYR A 44 -2.49 -13.73 -6.22
C TYR A 44 -3.61 -12.70 -6.40
N LEU A 45 -3.90 -12.30 -7.64
CA LEU A 45 -4.94 -11.32 -7.94
C LEU A 45 -6.31 -11.75 -7.45
N ALA A 46 -6.65 -13.03 -7.58
CA ALA A 46 -7.92 -13.58 -7.09
C ALA A 46 -8.04 -13.53 -5.57
N GLN A 47 -6.93 -13.66 -4.85
CA GLN A 47 -6.91 -13.58 -3.38
C GLN A 47 -6.94 -12.14 -2.88
N ALA A 48 -6.25 -11.25 -3.55
CA ALA A 48 -6.07 -9.87 -3.11
C ALA A 48 -7.22 -8.95 -3.53
N TYR A 49 -7.76 -9.15 -4.72
CA TYR A 49 -8.67 -8.23 -5.40
C TYR A 49 -9.91 -8.93 -5.94
N GLY A 50 -10.83 -8.13 -6.50
CA GLY A 50 -12.11 -8.62 -6.99
C GLY A 50 -13.15 -8.81 -5.89
N PRO A 51 -14.35 -9.29 -6.23
CA PRO A 51 -15.49 -9.36 -5.30
C PRO A 51 -15.23 -10.18 -4.04
N ASN A 52 -14.34 -11.18 -4.11
CA ASN A 52 -13.97 -12.06 -3.00
C ASN A 52 -12.55 -11.78 -2.48
N GLY A 53 -11.94 -10.68 -2.93
CA GLY A 53 -10.58 -10.32 -2.56
C GLY A 53 -10.47 -9.66 -1.20
N LYS A 54 -9.27 -9.71 -0.64
CA LYS A 54 -8.98 -9.17 0.68
C LYS A 54 -9.18 -7.65 0.76
N LEU A 55 -8.88 -6.90 -0.31
CA LEU A 55 -9.00 -5.44 -0.29
C LEU A 55 -10.43 -5.00 0.00
N LEU A 56 -11.40 -5.52 -0.74
CA LEU A 56 -12.82 -5.19 -0.54
C LEU A 56 -13.35 -5.70 0.79
N ALA A 57 -12.90 -6.87 1.24
CA ALA A 57 -13.26 -7.40 2.54
C ALA A 57 -12.79 -6.50 3.68
N ASP A 58 -11.55 -6.04 3.64
CA ASP A 58 -10.98 -5.15 4.65
C ASP A 58 -11.64 -3.76 4.64
N LEU A 59 -11.99 -3.25 3.46
CA LEU A 59 -12.71 -1.98 3.33
C LEU A 59 -14.13 -2.09 3.93
N SER A 60 -14.85 -3.16 3.62
CA SER A 60 -16.23 -3.36 4.07
C SER A 60 -16.33 -3.60 5.57
N SER A 61 -15.40 -4.36 6.13
CA SER A 61 -15.41 -4.73 7.56
C SER A 61 -14.85 -3.64 8.48
N GLY A 62 -14.14 -2.66 7.92
CA GLY A 62 -13.38 -1.70 8.70
C GLY A 62 -12.11 -2.26 9.35
N ALA A 63 -11.65 -3.44 8.91
CA ALA A 63 -10.41 -4.06 9.42
C ALA A 63 -9.15 -3.26 9.07
N ALA A 64 -9.24 -2.39 8.07
CA ALA A 64 -8.18 -1.48 7.67
C ALA A 64 -8.72 -0.07 7.43
N ARG A 65 -7.85 0.92 7.58
CA ARG A 65 -8.13 2.31 7.20
C ARG A 65 -7.51 2.59 5.85
N PHE A 66 -8.30 3.16 4.97
CA PHE A 66 -7.89 3.53 3.62
C PHE A 66 -8.01 5.04 3.43
N HIS A 67 -6.97 5.64 2.85
CA HIS A 67 -6.97 7.06 2.48
C HIS A 67 -6.69 7.20 1.00
N LEU A 68 -7.50 8.00 0.33
CA LEU A 68 -7.49 8.15 -1.12
C LEU A 68 -6.86 9.47 -1.53
N ALA A 69 -6.16 9.44 -2.65
CA ALA A 69 -5.81 10.61 -3.43
C ALA A 69 -6.66 10.60 -4.71
N LEU A 70 -7.35 11.69 -4.99
CA LEU A 70 -8.23 11.83 -6.14
C LEU A 70 -7.80 13.01 -7.02
N ALA A 71 -7.74 12.79 -8.32
CA ALA A 71 -7.59 13.82 -9.34
C ALA A 71 -8.86 13.86 -10.18
N ASP A 72 -9.54 14.99 -10.20
CA ASP A 72 -10.81 15.15 -10.92
C ASP A 72 -11.83 14.05 -10.59
N GLY A 73 -11.93 13.67 -9.32
CA GLY A 73 -12.83 12.61 -8.84
C GLY A 73 -12.38 11.18 -9.12
N ARG A 74 -11.25 10.98 -9.80
CA ARG A 74 -10.67 9.66 -10.08
C ARG A 74 -9.64 9.29 -9.03
N VAL A 75 -9.72 8.09 -8.49
CA VAL A 75 -8.70 7.56 -7.55
C VAL A 75 -7.37 7.40 -8.29
N VAL A 76 -6.36 8.14 -7.85
CA VAL A 76 -5.00 8.11 -8.42
C VAL A 76 -3.95 7.59 -7.43
N GLY A 77 -4.34 7.36 -6.21
CA GLY A 77 -3.48 6.76 -5.20
C GLY A 77 -4.26 6.42 -3.95
N TYR A 78 -3.69 5.53 -3.13
CA TYR A 78 -4.22 5.23 -1.81
C TYR A 78 -3.16 4.69 -0.87
N ALA A 79 -3.42 4.81 0.42
CA ALA A 79 -2.69 4.14 1.49
C ALA A 79 -3.64 3.26 2.31
N LYS A 80 -3.14 2.13 2.79
CA LYS A 80 -3.86 1.18 3.65
C LYS A 80 -3.06 0.92 4.92
N VAL A 81 -3.67 1.24 6.07
CA VAL A 81 -3.10 0.98 7.41
C VAL A 81 -4.01 0.02 8.17
N ASN A 82 -3.42 -1.00 8.77
CA ASN A 82 -4.12 -2.06 9.51
C ASN A 82 -3.26 -2.60 10.65
N PRO A 83 -3.84 -3.39 11.57
CA PRO A 83 -3.07 -4.19 12.51
C PRO A 83 -2.06 -5.08 11.76
N PRO A 84 -0.86 -5.32 12.31
CA PRO A 84 0.16 -6.08 11.62
C PRO A 84 -0.29 -7.51 11.30
N TRP A 85 -0.05 -7.93 10.06
CA TRP A 85 -0.11 -9.34 9.67
C TRP A 85 1.28 -9.98 9.60
N LEU A 86 2.34 -9.19 9.71
CA LEU A 86 3.70 -9.69 9.82
C LEU A 86 3.86 -10.54 11.07
N PRO A 87 4.44 -11.76 10.95
CA PRO A 87 4.79 -12.57 12.11
C PRO A 87 5.82 -11.81 12.96
N ASP A 88 5.78 -12.01 14.27
CA ASP A 88 6.71 -11.39 15.22
C ASP A 88 6.72 -9.85 15.23
N ALA A 89 5.64 -9.22 14.74
CA ALA A 89 5.50 -7.78 14.85
C ALA A 89 5.51 -7.36 16.32
N GLU A 90 6.22 -6.27 16.61
CA GLU A 90 6.29 -5.77 17.99
C GLU A 90 4.91 -5.37 18.53
N PRO A 91 4.65 -5.57 19.83
CA PRO A 91 3.39 -5.15 20.43
C PRO A 91 3.13 -3.66 20.23
N GLY A 92 1.90 -3.32 19.85
CA GLY A 92 1.47 -1.94 19.65
C GLY A 92 1.88 -1.32 18.29
N ALA A 93 2.54 -2.06 17.41
CA ALA A 93 2.82 -1.59 16.06
C ALA A 93 1.55 -1.59 15.18
N LEU A 94 1.53 -0.73 14.17
CA LEU A 94 0.62 -0.79 13.04
C LEU A 94 1.42 -1.11 11.76
N GLN A 95 0.72 -1.51 10.72
CA GLN A 95 1.32 -1.82 9.44
C GLN A 95 0.73 -0.96 8.33
N LEU A 96 1.61 -0.35 7.56
CA LEU A 96 1.29 0.25 6.28
C LEU A 96 1.37 -0.84 5.23
N SER A 97 0.24 -1.43 4.88
CA SER A 97 0.20 -2.57 3.98
C SER A 97 0.34 -2.21 2.52
N GLN A 98 -0.12 -1.02 2.13
CA GLN A 98 -0.03 -0.54 0.77
C GLN A 98 0.09 0.98 0.72
N ILE A 99 0.96 1.48 -0.15
CA ILE A 99 0.89 2.79 -0.79
C ILE A 99 0.99 2.55 -2.28
N TYR A 100 -0.08 2.84 -3.00
CA TYR A 100 -0.13 2.73 -4.45
C TYR A 100 -0.45 4.09 -5.06
N VAL A 101 0.33 4.47 -6.07
CA VAL A 101 0.17 5.73 -6.79
C VAL A 101 0.26 5.45 -8.28
N SER A 102 -0.71 5.93 -9.04
CA SER A 102 -0.70 5.80 -10.50
C SER A 102 0.57 6.42 -11.09
N SER A 103 1.13 5.77 -12.12
CA SER A 103 2.40 6.20 -12.73
C SER A 103 2.36 7.64 -13.28
N ASP A 104 1.21 8.09 -13.75
CA ASP A 104 0.99 9.48 -14.22
C ASP A 104 1.06 10.53 -13.10
N GLN A 105 1.02 10.10 -11.84
CA GLN A 105 1.15 10.97 -10.66
C GLN A 105 2.50 10.84 -9.95
N HIS A 106 3.42 10.04 -10.46
CA HIS A 106 4.75 9.91 -9.87
C HIS A 106 5.49 11.26 -9.93
N GLY A 107 6.14 11.63 -8.82
CA GLY A 107 6.84 12.91 -8.70
C GLY A 107 5.95 14.10 -8.34
N ALA A 108 4.63 13.93 -8.23
CA ALA A 108 3.69 14.99 -7.85
C ALA A 108 3.46 15.11 -6.33
N GLY A 109 4.18 14.36 -5.50
CA GLY A 109 4.06 14.42 -4.04
C GLY A 109 2.93 13.58 -3.45
N VAL A 110 2.19 12.83 -4.27
CA VAL A 110 1.05 12.02 -3.81
C VAL A 110 1.50 10.93 -2.84
N GLY A 111 2.57 10.22 -3.15
CA GLY A 111 3.12 9.18 -2.26
C GLY A 111 3.54 9.74 -0.90
N LYS A 112 4.18 10.91 -0.89
CA LYS A 112 4.58 11.59 0.35
C LYS A 112 3.38 11.99 1.20
N ALA A 113 2.35 12.55 0.58
CA ALA A 113 1.12 12.94 1.28
C ALA A 113 0.41 11.73 1.90
N LEU A 114 0.34 10.63 1.17
CA LEU A 114 -0.25 9.37 1.67
C LEU A 114 0.59 8.77 2.81
N LEU A 115 1.91 8.79 2.70
CA LEU A 115 2.79 8.34 3.77
C LEU A 115 2.65 9.21 5.03
N ASP A 116 2.59 10.52 4.89
CA ASP A 116 2.40 11.45 6.00
C ASP A 116 1.06 11.18 6.72
N TRP A 117 0.00 10.90 5.97
CA TRP A 117 -1.28 10.47 6.54
C TRP A 117 -1.15 9.17 7.34
N ALA A 118 -0.45 8.16 6.80
CA ALA A 118 -0.25 6.87 7.46
C ALA A 118 0.51 7.03 8.78
N ILE A 119 1.56 7.84 8.78
CA ILE A 119 2.35 8.15 9.98
C ILE A 119 1.50 8.89 11.01
N ALA A 120 0.76 9.91 10.60
CA ALA A 120 -0.13 10.67 11.49
C ALA A 120 -1.23 9.78 12.07
N THR A 121 -1.80 8.88 11.27
CA THR A 121 -2.80 7.91 11.71
C THR A 121 -2.24 6.96 12.76
N ALA A 122 -1.05 6.42 12.55
CA ALA A 122 -0.40 5.53 13.50
C ALA A 122 -0.07 6.25 14.82
N ARG A 123 0.43 7.48 14.76
CA ARG A 123 0.67 8.31 15.95
C ARG A 123 -0.61 8.62 16.73
N ALA A 124 -1.69 8.95 16.03
CA ALA A 124 -2.97 9.22 16.66
C ALA A 124 -3.53 8.00 17.41
N GLN A 125 -3.23 6.81 16.95
CA GLN A 125 -3.56 5.55 17.61
C GLN A 125 -2.54 5.11 18.66
N ARG A 126 -1.53 5.93 18.94
CA ARG A 126 -0.44 5.65 19.90
C ARG A 126 0.33 4.38 19.56
N ALA A 127 0.51 4.11 18.27
CA ALA A 127 1.31 2.99 17.83
C ALA A 127 2.79 3.18 18.22
N THR A 128 3.46 2.09 18.55
CA THR A 128 4.89 2.11 18.91
C THR A 128 5.79 2.27 17.68
N ALA A 129 5.32 1.74 16.55
CA ALA A 129 6.03 1.80 15.28
C ALA A 129 5.03 1.64 14.13
N LEU A 130 5.45 2.09 12.94
CA LEU A 130 4.80 1.76 11.68
C LEU A 130 5.73 0.81 10.90
N LEU A 131 5.20 -0.37 10.58
CA LEU A 131 5.90 -1.40 9.82
C LEU A 131 5.39 -1.43 8.38
N LEU A 132 6.23 -1.85 7.46
CA LEU A 132 5.85 -2.16 6.09
C LEU A 132 6.74 -3.26 5.51
N THR A 133 6.31 -3.87 4.41
CA THR A 133 7.16 -4.69 3.57
C THR A 133 7.30 -4.05 2.20
N VAL A 134 8.47 -4.19 1.60
CA VAL A 134 8.76 -3.74 0.25
C VAL A 134 9.57 -4.80 -0.46
N TRP A 135 9.14 -5.16 -1.68
CA TRP A 135 9.87 -6.11 -2.51
C TRP A 135 11.33 -5.67 -2.72
N GLU A 136 12.28 -6.57 -2.52
CA GLU A 136 13.73 -6.23 -2.56
C GLU A 136 14.17 -5.61 -3.89
N GLU A 137 13.51 -5.98 -5.01
CA GLU A 137 13.78 -5.42 -6.33
C GLU A 137 13.13 -4.05 -6.56
N ASN A 138 12.20 -3.65 -5.72
CA ASN A 138 11.58 -2.32 -5.78
C ASN A 138 12.45 -1.27 -5.09
N ARG A 139 13.61 -1.01 -5.69
CA ARG A 139 14.64 -0.12 -5.13
C ARG A 139 14.16 1.32 -4.97
N ARG A 140 13.27 1.76 -5.86
CA ARG A 140 12.68 3.10 -5.79
C ARG A 140 11.82 3.26 -4.55
N ALA A 141 10.93 2.31 -4.27
CA ALA A 141 10.11 2.35 -3.07
C ALA A 141 10.95 2.23 -1.80
N ALA A 142 11.92 1.33 -1.76
CA ALA A 142 12.82 1.19 -0.62
C ALA A 142 13.59 2.49 -0.32
N ALA A 143 14.09 3.17 -1.35
CA ALA A 143 14.77 4.47 -1.20
C ALA A 143 13.83 5.55 -0.67
N PHE A 144 12.59 5.58 -1.16
CA PHE A 144 11.54 6.49 -0.68
C PHE A 144 11.27 6.30 0.81
N TYR A 145 11.13 5.07 1.27
CA TYR A 145 10.90 4.78 2.69
C TYR A 145 12.10 5.13 3.56
N ARG A 146 13.33 4.79 3.13
CA ARG A 146 14.56 5.19 3.84
C ARG A 146 14.67 6.70 4.00
N LYS A 147 14.39 7.44 2.93
CA LYS A 147 14.39 8.92 2.95
C LYS A 147 13.41 9.48 3.98
N ASN A 148 12.33 8.76 4.26
CA ASN A 148 11.32 9.16 5.23
C ASN A 148 11.51 8.53 6.63
N GLY A 149 12.70 8.00 6.92
CA GLY A 149 13.10 7.57 8.26
C GLY A 149 12.87 6.10 8.58
N PHE A 150 12.41 5.30 7.61
CA PHE A 150 12.26 3.85 7.79
C PHE A 150 13.61 3.16 7.72
N GLU A 151 13.80 2.16 8.57
CA GLU A 151 15.01 1.32 8.62
C GLU A 151 14.67 -0.11 8.22
N HIS A 152 15.57 -0.77 7.49
CA HIS A 152 15.46 -2.19 7.17
C HIS A 152 15.78 -3.01 8.42
N VAL A 153 14.82 -3.77 8.91
CA VAL A 153 14.95 -4.52 10.19
C VAL A 153 14.86 -6.03 10.03
N GLY A 154 14.53 -6.54 8.86
CA GLY A 154 14.43 -7.97 8.59
C GLY A 154 13.90 -8.23 7.19
N ASP A 155 13.68 -9.51 6.89
CA ASP A 155 13.15 -9.95 5.61
C ASP A 155 11.93 -10.84 5.82
N TYR A 156 11.05 -10.84 4.83
CA TYR A 156 9.82 -11.62 4.82
C TYR A 156 9.72 -12.39 3.50
N ALA A 157 9.43 -13.68 3.58
CA ALA A 157 9.16 -14.51 2.41
C ALA A 157 7.71 -14.30 1.96
N PHE A 158 7.52 -13.57 0.87
CA PHE A 158 6.21 -13.20 0.35
C PHE A 158 5.78 -14.14 -0.77
N ALA A 159 4.67 -14.85 -0.58
CA ALA A 159 4.14 -15.78 -1.57
C ALA A 159 3.30 -15.05 -2.62
N VAL A 160 3.62 -15.28 -3.89
CA VAL A 160 2.81 -14.90 -5.05
C VAL A 160 2.50 -16.18 -5.82
N GLY A 161 1.35 -16.78 -5.55
CA GLY A 161 1.06 -18.14 -6.02
C GLY A 161 2.09 -19.13 -5.47
N THR A 162 2.79 -19.85 -6.36
CA THR A 162 3.88 -20.78 -5.99
C THR A 162 5.24 -20.12 -5.89
N GLN A 163 5.39 -18.88 -6.38
CA GLN A 163 6.63 -18.11 -6.28
C GLN A 163 6.78 -17.51 -4.89
N ILE A 164 7.99 -17.53 -4.37
CA ILE A 164 8.34 -16.87 -3.11
C ILE A 164 9.32 -15.74 -3.42
N ASP A 165 8.87 -14.52 -3.17
CA ASP A 165 9.70 -13.33 -3.26
C ASP A 165 10.26 -12.95 -1.89
N THR A 166 11.34 -12.19 -1.87
CA THR A 166 11.88 -11.61 -0.64
C THR A 166 11.46 -10.15 -0.54
N ASP A 167 10.76 -9.84 0.55
CA ASP A 167 10.43 -8.47 0.91
C ASP A 167 11.33 -8.01 2.06
N HIS A 168 11.79 -6.77 2.01
CA HIS A 168 12.39 -6.12 3.16
C HIS A 168 11.31 -5.68 4.13
N ILE A 169 11.47 -6.02 5.42
CA ILE A 169 10.66 -5.45 6.49
C ILE A 169 11.30 -4.12 6.87
N MET A 170 10.54 -3.05 6.83
CA MET A 170 10.99 -1.72 7.21
C MET A 170 10.17 -1.18 8.38
N ARG A 171 10.82 -0.43 9.26
CA ARG A 171 10.25 0.06 10.51
C ARG A 171 10.52 1.55 10.70
N LEU A 172 9.50 2.28 11.09
CA LEU A 172 9.60 3.65 11.59
C LEU A 172 9.19 3.67 13.06
N ALA A 173 10.09 4.08 13.94
CA ALA A 173 9.73 4.34 15.35
C ALA A 173 8.84 5.58 15.45
N LEU A 174 7.83 5.53 16.28
CA LEU A 174 6.85 6.62 16.44
C LEU A 174 6.92 7.28 17.81
#